data_55da2b181af5648ecbd44b4aca6908b4
#
_entry.id   55da2b181af5648ecbd44b4aca6908b4
#
_cell.length_a   1.000
_cell.length_b   1.000
_cell.length_c   1.000
_cell.angle_alpha   90.00
_cell.angle_beta   90.00
_cell.angle_gamma   90.00
#
_symmetry.space_group_name_H-M   'P 1'
#
loop_
_entity.id
_entity.type
_entity.pdbx_description
1 polymer ?
#
loop_
_entity_poly.entity_id
_entity_poly.type
_entity_poly.pdbx_seq_one_letter_code
_entity_poly.pdbx_strand_id
1 'polypeptide(L)'
;MPKYAMTLNEKVHRNYAMFNDYISGRSIIKISRKYGLTYDRTRTILKEHNMRQYFVVDYADDFVLYEGTLENCEEILQQNYAGLMLVGYQDLTSSMILSLKQLRSKNKEQI
;
A
#
# COMPACT_ATOMS: atom_id res chain seq x y z
N MET A 1 30.93 4.20 -6.64
CA MET A 1 29.72 3.45 -6.19
C MET A 1 29.92 1.95 -6.45
N PRO A 2 29.86 1.14 -5.44
CA PRO A 2 29.97 -0.29 -5.67
C PRO A 2 28.81 -0.79 -6.52
N LYS A 3 29.10 -1.72 -7.39
CA LYS A 3 28.15 -2.23 -8.36
C LYS A 3 27.69 -3.64 -7.99
N TYR A 4 27.33 -3.83 -6.76
CA TYR A 4 26.79 -5.10 -6.33
C TYR A 4 25.27 -5.08 -6.32
N ALA A 5 24.68 -6.23 -6.53
CA ALA A 5 23.22 -6.37 -6.50
C ALA A 5 22.71 -6.27 -5.07
N MET A 6 21.55 -5.67 -4.91
CA MET A 6 20.88 -5.65 -3.62
C MET A 6 20.44 -7.05 -3.22
N THR A 7 20.52 -7.34 -1.95
CA THR A 7 19.95 -8.57 -1.40
C THR A 7 18.44 -8.52 -1.48
N LEU A 8 17.80 -9.68 -1.31
CA LEU A 8 16.34 -9.75 -1.29
C LEU A 8 15.75 -8.87 -0.19
N ASN A 9 16.34 -8.90 1.02
CA ASN A 9 15.87 -8.08 2.12
C ASN A 9 16.00 -6.59 1.82
N GLU A 10 17.10 -6.17 1.23
CA GLU A 10 17.29 -4.78 0.84
C GLU A 10 16.23 -4.33 -0.17
N LYS A 11 15.91 -5.19 -1.14
CA LYS A 11 14.87 -4.90 -2.14
C LYS A 11 13.50 -4.76 -1.48
N VAL A 12 13.18 -5.62 -0.55
CA VAL A 12 11.92 -5.59 0.17
C VAL A 12 11.79 -4.27 0.95
N HIS A 13 12.83 -3.90 1.68
CA HIS A 13 12.83 -2.65 2.43
C HIS A 13 12.72 -1.44 1.51
N ARG A 14 13.47 -1.44 0.41
CA ARG A 14 13.40 -0.36 -0.58
C ARG A 14 11.98 -0.21 -1.14
N ASN A 15 11.38 -1.34 -1.54
CA ASN A 15 10.05 -1.32 -2.15
C ASN A 15 9.01 -0.82 -1.17
N TYR A 16 9.14 -1.19 0.09
CA TYR A 16 8.25 -0.71 1.14
C TYR A 16 8.38 0.80 1.33
N ALA A 17 9.63 1.30 1.37
CA ALA A 17 9.89 2.73 1.50
C ALA A 17 9.35 3.50 0.29
N MET A 18 9.51 2.95 -0.91
CA MET A 18 8.95 3.54 -2.13
C MET A 18 7.43 3.64 -2.05
N PHE A 19 6.77 2.60 -1.59
CA PHE A 19 5.32 2.60 -1.44
C PHE A 19 4.88 3.63 -0.41
N ASN A 20 5.58 3.74 0.70
CA ASN A 20 5.30 4.76 1.72
C ASN A 20 5.43 6.17 1.15
N ASP A 21 6.47 6.42 0.35
CA ASP A 21 6.62 7.71 -0.33
C ASP A 21 5.44 7.99 -1.26
N TYR A 22 4.98 6.98 -1.95
CA TYR A 22 3.86 7.10 -2.89
C TYR A 22 2.56 7.45 -2.17
N ILE A 23 2.23 6.74 -1.10
CA ILE A 23 0.99 7.03 -0.36
C ILE A 23 1.07 8.34 0.39
N SER A 24 2.28 8.84 0.66
CA SER A 24 2.49 10.17 1.23
C SER A 24 2.29 11.29 0.20
N GLY A 25 2.08 10.94 -1.05
CA GLY A 25 1.76 11.91 -2.09
C GLY A 25 2.91 12.29 -3.01
N ARG A 26 4.05 11.62 -2.92
CA ARG A 26 5.17 11.88 -3.84
C ARG A 26 4.86 11.31 -5.22
N SER A 27 5.30 12.02 -6.25
CA SER A 27 5.10 11.56 -7.62
C SER A 27 6.01 10.39 -7.95
N ILE A 28 5.60 9.58 -8.92
CA ILE A 28 6.42 8.45 -9.38
C ILE A 28 7.76 8.93 -9.91
N ILE A 29 7.79 10.08 -10.58
CA ILE A 29 9.03 10.67 -11.09
C ILE A 29 10.00 10.97 -9.95
N LYS A 30 9.52 11.59 -8.88
CA LYS A 30 10.37 11.91 -7.73
C LYS A 30 10.86 10.64 -7.03
N ILE A 31 10.00 9.65 -6.90
CA ILE A 31 10.36 8.38 -6.29
C ILE A 31 11.43 7.68 -7.14
N SER A 32 11.24 7.63 -8.45
CA SER A 32 12.21 7.00 -9.33
C SER A 32 13.60 7.63 -9.22
N ARG A 33 13.67 8.96 -9.16
CA ARG A 33 14.92 9.69 -9.00
C ARG A 33 15.56 9.40 -7.64
N LYS A 34 14.75 9.38 -6.58
CA LYS A 34 15.26 9.13 -5.23
C LYS A 34 15.93 7.77 -5.11
N TYR A 35 15.36 6.77 -5.75
CA TYR A 35 15.86 5.39 -5.64
C TYR A 35 16.70 4.94 -6.84
N GLY A 36 16.96 5.83 -7.79
CA GLY A 36 17.83 5.52 -8.93
C GLY A 36 17.23 4.51 -9.89
N LEU A 37 15.92 4.52 -10.06
CA LEU A 37 15.20 3.60 -10.93
C LEU A 37 14.55 4.36 -12.09
N THR A 38 14.23 3.61 -13.16
CA THR A 38 13.43 4.19 -14.24
C THR A 38 12.00 4.41 -13.78
N TYR A 39 11.28 5.28 -14.48
CA TYR A 39 9.87 5.52 -14.22
C TYR A 39 9.07 4.23 -14.34
N ASP A 40 9.28 3.47 -15.42
CA ASP A 40 8.53 2.24 -15.65
C ASP A 40 8.79 1.19 -14.58
N ARG A 41 10.05 1.05 -14.16
CA ARG A 41 10.39 0.09 -13.10
C ARG A 41 9.76 0.50 -11.78
N THR A 42 9.79 1.78 -11.46
CA THR A 42 9.19 2.32 -10.24
C THR A 42 7.68 2.06 -10.24
N ARG A 43 7.02 2.36 -11.35
CA ARG A 43 5.59 2.14 -11.49
C ARG A 43 5.21 0.67 -11.30
N THR A 44 6.00 -0.23 -11.90
CA THR A 44 5.78 -1.68 -11.78
C THR A 44 5.92 -2.13 -10.33
N ILE A 45 6.97 -1.69 -9.65
CA ILE A 45 7.20 -2.05 -8.25
C ILE A 45 6.05 -1.58 -7.36
N LEU A 46 5.62 -0.34 -7.54
CA LEU A 46 4.53 0.23 -6.75
C LEU A 46 3.22 -0.52 -6.99
N LYS A 47 2.94 -0.86 -8.24
CA LYS A 47 1.75 -1.62 -8.60
C LYS A 47 1.76 -3.01 -7.95
N GLU A 48 2.87 -3.72 -8.06
CA GLU A 48 3.01 -5.05 -7.48
C GLU A 48 2.89 -5.00 -5.96
N HIS A 49 3.49 -4.01 -5.33
CA HIS A 49 3.41 -3.86 -3.88
C HIS A 49 1.96 -3.58 -3.45
N ASN A 50 1.28 -2.71 -4.16
CA ASN A 50 -0.11 -2.38 -3.87
C ASN A 50 -1.01 -3.62 -3.99
N MET A 51 -0.73 -4.48 -4.98
CA MET A 51 -1.48 -5.73 -5.18
C MET A 51 -1.26 -6.74 -4.06
N ARG A 52 -0.20 -6.60 -3.29
CA ARG A 52 0.10 -7.47 -2.14
C ARG A 52 -0.50 -6.95 -0.84
N GLN A 53 -1.12 -5.80 -0.87
CA GLN A 53 -1.77 -5.25 0.30
C GLN A 53 -3.13 -5.88 0.50
N TYR A 54 -3.54 -5.90 1.75
CA TYR A 54 -4.87 -6.35 2.15
C TYR A 54 -5.59 -5.22 2.85
N PHE A 55 -6.89 -5.33 2.92
CA PHE A 55 -7.72 -4.25 3.43
C PHE A 55 -8.77 -4.80 4.38
N VAL A 56 -9.02 -4.04 5.44
CA VAL A 56 -10.15 -4.29 6.32
C VAL A 56 -11.24 -3.31 5.92
N VAL A 57 -12.40 -3.83 5.58
CA VAL A 57 -13.48 -3.04 4.99
C VAL A 57 -14.72 -3.15 5.86
N ASP A 58 -15.36 -2.01 6.08
CA ASP A 58 -16.69 -1.98 6.69
C ASP A 58 -17.69 -2.49 5.63
N TYR A 59 -18.23 -3.63 5.90
CA TYR A 59 -19.07 -4.38 4.98
C TYR A 59 -20.33 -3.62 4.56
N ALA A 60 -20.93 -2.90 5.50
CA ALA A 60 -22.19 -2.21 5.24
C ALA A 60 -22.04 -1.01 4.31
N ASP A 61 -20.93 -0.29 4.43
CA ASP A 61 -20.70 0.97 3.72
C ASP A 61 -19.65 0.88 2.63
N ASP A 62 -19.07 -0.30 2.39
CA ASP A 62 -17.96 -0.48 1.46
C ASP A 62 -16.81 0.49 1.75
N PHE A 63 -16.52 0.69 3.02
CA PHE A 63 -15.56 1.68 3.47
C PHE A 63 -14.28 0.99 3.98
N VAL A 64 -13.13 1.36 3.41
CA VAL A 64 -11.84 0.82 3.82
C VAL A 64 -11.38 1.51 5.11
N LEU A 65 -11.22 0.71 6.16
CA LEU A 65 -10.79 1.21 7.47
C LEU A 65 -9.29 1.09 7.68
N TYR A 66 -8.65 0.12 7.04
CA TYR A 66 -7.24 -0.16 7.24
C TYR A 66 -6.65 -0.84 6.03
N GLU A 67 -5.41 -0.51 5.69
CA GLU A 67 -4.65 -1.24 4.69
C GLU A 67 -3.31 -1.67 5.28
N GLY A 68 -2.89 -2.87 4.97
CA GLY A 68 -1.62 -3.39 5.48
C GLY A 68 -1.43 -4.86 5.11
N THR A 69 -0.60 -5.52 5.89
CA THR A 69 -0.31 -6.94 5.66
C THR A 69 -1.52 -7.80 6.01
N LEU A 70 -1.57 -9.00 5.42
CA LEU A 70 -2.60 -9.97 5.74
C LEU A 70 -2.66 -10.24 7.24
N GLU A 71 -1.49 -10.40 7.85
CA GLU A 71 -1.38 -10.68 9.27
C GLU A 71 -2.01 -9.58 10.13
N ASN A 72 -1.69 -8.33 9.83
CA ASN A 72 -2.25 -7.19 10.57
C ASN A 72 -3.75 -7.05 10.36
N CYS A 73 -4.22 -7.29 9.14
CA CYS A 73 -5.65 -7.26 8.84
C CYS A 73 -6.41 -8.34 9.60
N GLU A 74 -5.87 -9.54 9.65
CA GLU A 74 -6.49 -10.64 10.40
C GLU A 74 -6.57 -10.33 11.89
N GLU A 75 -5.54 -9.70 12.42
CA GLU A 75 -5.49 -9.28 13.81
C GLU A 75 -6.60 -8.29 14.15
N ILE A 76 -6.81 -7.31 13.27
CA ILE A 76 -7.89 -6.33 13.44
C ILE A 76 -9.26 -7.01 13.39
N LEU A 77 -9.43 -7.94 12.46
CA LEU A 77 -10.69 -8.68 12.35
C LEU A 77 -11.00 -9.51 13.60
N GLN A 78 -9.97 -10.07 14.22
CA GLN A 78 -10.16 -10.84 15.46
C GLN A 78 -10.62 -9.95 16.61
N GLN A 79 -10.21 -8.69 16.62
CA GLN A 79 -10.54 -7.74 17.67
C GLN A 79 -11.89 -7.05 17.45
N ASN A 80 -12.26 -6.86 16.16
CA ASN A 80 -13.40 -6.01 15.79
C ASN A 80 -14.29 -6.66 14.72
N TYR A 81 -14.50 -7.90 14.78
CA TYR A 81 -15.08 -8.72 13.73
C TYR A 81 -16.49 -8.34 13.25
N ALA A 82 -17.26 -7.61 14.02
CA ALA A 82 -18.64 -7.31 13.65
C ALA A 82 -18.69 -6.32 12.48
N GLY A 83 -19.23 -6.78 11.35
CA GLY A 83 -19.41 -5.93 10.18
C GLY A 83 -18.16 -5.64 9.36
N LEU A 84 -17.06 -6.31 9.68
CA LEU A 84 -15.79 -6.12 8.94
C LEU A 84 -15.47 -7.35 8.10
N MET A 85 -14.77 -7.11 6.98
CA MET A 85 -14.29 -8.21 6.14
C MET A 85 -12.90 -7.92 5.61
N LEU A 86 -12.20 -9.00 5.26
CA LEU A 86 -10.90 -8.95 4.63
C LEU A 86 -11.05 -8.91 3.11
N VAL A 87 -10.39 -7.97 2.47
CA VAL A 87 -10.46 -7.80 1.01
C VAL A 87 -9.06 -7.68 0.46
N GLY A 88 -8.77 -8.39 -0.62
CA GLY A 88 -7.54 -8.22 -1.37
C GLY A 88 -7.68 -7.10 -2.40
N TYR A 89 -6.55 -6.63 -2.91
CA TYR A 89 -6.54 -5.52 -3.86
C TYR A 89 -7.46 -5.77 -5.07
N GLN A 90 -7.47 -7.00 -5.57
CA GLN A 90 -8.24 -7.34 -6.77
C GLN A 90 -9.75 -7.35 -6.55
N ASP A 91 -10.18 -7.41 -5.30
CA ASP A 91 -11.60 -7.50 -4.95
C ASP A 91 -12.18 -6.17 -4.48
N LEU A 92 -11.41 -5.09 -4.58
CA LEU A 92 -11.90 -3.77 -4.19
C LEU A 92 -12.97 -3.28 -5.17
N THR A 93 -14.10 -2.87 -4.64
CA THR A 93 -15.15 -2.22 -5.43
C THR A 93 -14.79 -0.76 -5.69
N SER A 94 -15.54 -0.10 -6.59
CA SER A 94 -15.33 1.32 -6.87
C SER A 94 -15.51 2.18 -5.61
N SER A 95 -16.50 1.87 -4.80
CA SER A 95 -16.74 2.59 -3.54
C SER A 95 -15.59 2.40 -2.55
N MET A 96 -15.07 1.18 -2.46
CA MET A 96 -13.93 0.88 -1.61
C MET A 96 -12.69 1.66 -2.07
N ILE A 97 -12.46 1.74 -3.37
CA ILE A 97 -11.32 2.49 -3.92
C ILE A 97 -11.41 3.96 -3.57
N LEU A 98 -12.60 4.55 -3.65
CA LEU A 98 -12.79 5.95 -3.25
C LEU A 98 -12.48 6.16 -1.78
N SER A 99 -12.96 5.27 -0.91
CA SER A 99 -12.69 5.36 0.52
C SER A 99 -11.21 5.14 0.82
N LEU A 100 -10.55 4.26 0.07
CA LEU A 100 -9.11 4.03 0.21
C LEU A 100 -8.31 5.29 -0.09
N LYS A 101 -8.70 6.03 -1.12
CA LYS A 101 -8.06 7.30 -1.43
C LYS A 101 -8.18 8.30 -0.29
N GLN A 102 -9.35 8.34 0.36
CA GLN A 102 -9.57 9.19 1.53
C GLN A 102 -8.71 8.75 2.71
N LEU A 103 -8.63 7.46 2.95
CA LEU A 103 -7.80 6.91 4.03
C LEU A 103 -6.33 7.28 3.82
N ARG A 104 -5.82 7.11 2.61
CA ARG A 104 -4.43 7.43 2.29
C ARG A 104 -4.16 8.93 2.42
N SER A 105 -5.10 9.76 2.02
CA SER A 105 -4.99 11.20 2.17
C SER A 105 -4.92 11.60 3.64
N LYS A 106 -5.72 10.97 4.48
CA LYS A 106 -5.73 11.20 5.92
C LYS A 106 -4.39 10.80 6.55
N ASN A 107 -3.85 9.65 6.15
CA ASN A 107 -2.55 9.18 6.64
C ASN A 107 -1.44 10.14 6.22
N LYS A 108 -1.52 10.68 5.02
CA LYS A 108 -0.57 11.66 4.51
C LYS A 108 -0.55 12.92 5.38
N GLU A 109 -1.70 13.38 5.82
CA GLU A 109 -1.82 14.57 6.65
C GLU A 109 -1.21 14.39 8.03
N GLN A 110 -1.11 13.14 8.49
CA GLN A 110 -0.53 12.82 9.80
C GLN A 110 1.00 12.72 9.76
N ILE A 111 1.59 12.72 8.59
CA ILE A 111 3.03 12.71 8.38
C ILE A 111 3.55 14.15 8.24
#